data_d2099c5fce990e00d4e459222afd0d1c
#
_entry.id   d2099c5fce990e00d4e459222afd0d1c
#
_cell.length_a   1.000
_cell.length_b   1.000
_cell.length_c   1.000
_cell.angle_alpha   90.00
_cell.angle_beta   90.00
_cell.angle_gamma   90.00
#
_symmetry.space_group_name_H-M   'P 1'
#
loop_
_entity.id
_entity.type
_entity.pdbx_description
1 polymer ?
#
loop_
_entity_poly.entity_id
_entity_poly.type
_entity_poly.pdbx_seq_one_letter_code
_entity_poly.pdbx_strand_id
1 'polypeptide(L)'
;MTTPQGILFDKDGTLFDFHATWAAWAQGLLTELAAGDAARATALGEAVGFDLAPEGGQGCFRPESPVIAGTPDQIAAILLRQLPDWQAGPLLTLMNDRAARAPQAEAVPLRPLLTLLRGLGLRLGVMTNDAEVPARAHLAAAGVSDLFDMVIGCDSGHGAKPDPAPLLAFAQAMGLDPASVVMVGDSRHDLHAGRAAGMATVGVLTGLAKTPDLAPLADAVLSDIGQLPEWLAGRGLPQAG
;
A
#
# COMPACT_ATOMS: atom_id res chain seq x y z
N MET A 1 -5.94 -10.86 25.10
CA MET A 1 -5.47 -10.05 23.94
C MET A 1 -5.04 -8.71 24.48
N THR A 2 -3.93 -8.18 24.02
CA THR A 2 -3.41 -6.87 24.43
C THR A 2 -4.30 -5.76 23.83
N THR A 3 -4.62 -4.72 24.59
CA THR A 3 -5.35 -3.55 24.07
C THR A 3 -4.47 -2.85 23.03
N PRO A 4 -4.97 -2.58 21.80
CA PRO A 4 -4.21 -1.87 20.79
C PRO A 4 -3.77 -0.48 21.23
N GLN A 5 -2.53 -0.11 20.93
CA GLN A 5 -1.93 1.19 21.18
C GLN A 5 -1.44 1.85 19.89
N GLY A 6 -1.31 1.08 18.81
CA GLY A 6 -0.93 1.58 17.50
C GLY A 6 -1.58 0.81 16.37
N ILE A 7 -1.72 1.49 15.23
CA ILE A 7 -2.17 0.90 13.97
C ILE A 7 -1.15 1.25 12.90
N LEU A 8 -0.70 0.24 12.18
CA LEU A 8 0.13 0.38 11.00
C LEU A 8 -0.70 -0.02 9.77
N PHE A 9 -0.95 0.94 8.90
CA PHE A 9 -1.74 0.74 7.69
C PHE A 9 -0.85 0.43 6.49
N ASP A 10 -1.25 -0.51 5.66
CA ASP A 10 -0.87 -0.46 4.26
C ASP A 10 -1.53 0.74 3.57
N LYS A 11 -0.99 1.13 2.40
CA LYS A 11 -1.44 2.30 1.65
C LYS A 11 -2.44 1.93 0.55
N ASP A 12 -2.01 1.14 -0.42
CA ASP A 12 -2.73 0.89 -1.67
C ASP A 12 -3.64 -0.33 -1.55
N GLY A 13 -4.95 -0.15 -1.77
CA GLY A 13 -5.95 -1.16 -1.46
C GLY A 13 -6.43 -1.12 0.00
N THR A 14 -5.88 -0.21 0.82
CA THR A 14 -6.23 -0.07 2.25
C THR A 14 -6.70 1.35 2.58
N LEU A 15 -5.81 2.35 2.46
CA LEU A 15 -6.17 3.78 2.60
C LEU A 15 -6.73 4.34 1.31
N PHE A 16 -6.20 3.90 0.17
CA PHE A 16 -6.58 4.36 -1.18
C PHE A 16 -6.96 3.18 -2.06
N ASP A 17 -7.85 3.43 -3.02
CA ASP A 17 -8.21 2.47 -4.05
C ASP A 17 -7.00 2.13 -4.92
N PHE A 18 -6.66 0.85 -5.01
CA PHE A 18 -5.51 0.37 -5.77
C PHE A 18 -5.64 0.69 -7.27
N HIS A 19 -6.81 0.42 -7.86
CA HIS A 19 -6.99 0.57 -9.30
C HIS A 19 -6.97 2.04 -9.72
N ALA A 20 -7.59 2.94 -8.94
CA ALA A 20 -7.61 4.37 -9.24
C ALA A 20 -6.19 4.94 -9.36
N THR A 21 -5.27 4.50 -8.50
CA THR A 21 -3.87 4.94 -8.49
C THR A 21 -3.05 4.25 -9.57
N TRP A 22 -2.98 2.93 -9.48
CA TRP A 22 -1.95 2.17 -10.18
C TRP A 22 -2.31 1.86 -11.63
N ALA A 23 -3.59 1.74 -11.99
CA ALA A 23 -3.96 1.57 -13.40
C ALA A 23 -3.65 2.83 -14.23
N ALA A 24 -3.91 4.02 -13.68
CA ALA A 24 -3.56 5.29 -14.34
C ALA A 24 -2.03 5.47 -14.45
N TRP A 25 -1.29 5.12 -13.37
CA TRP A 25 0.16 5.14 -13.37
C TRP A 25 0.74 4.21 -14.43
N ALA A 26 0.32 2.94 -14.47
CA ALA A 26 0.82 1.96 -15.42
C ALA A 26 0.52 2.35 -16.86
N GLN A 27 -0.72 2.73 -17.15
CA GLN A 27 -1.13 3.21 -18.48
C GLN A 27 -0.23 4.35 -18.96
N GLY A 28 -0.03 5.38 -18.13
CA GLY A 28 0.79 6.54 -18.48
C GLY A 28 2.27 6.20 -18.64
N LEU A 29 2.85 5.49 -17.65
CA LEU A 29 4.26 5.12 -17.66
C LEU A 29 4.63 4.24 -18.84
N LEU A 30 3.86 3.16 -19.09
CA LEU A 30 4.16 2.21 -20.16
C LEU A 30 4.00 2.86 -21.54
N THR A 31 3.03 3.74 -21.71
CA THR A 31 2.86 4.53 -22.94
C THR A 31 4.06 5.46 -23.17
N GLU A 32 4.54 6.14 -22.13
CA GLU A 32 5.70 7.02 -22.20
C GLU A 32 6.98 6.24 -22.54
N LEU A 33 7.23 5.11 -21.88
CA LEU A 33 8.39 4.25 -22.11
C LEU A 33 8.38 3.59 -23.50
N ALA A 34 7.20 3.34 -24.04
CA ALA A 34 7.04 2.81 -25.41
C ALA A 34 7.39 3.83 -26.49
N ALA A 35 7.36 5.14 -26.20
CA ALA A 35 7.72 6.21 -27.13
C ALA A 35 6.99 6.13 -28.49
N GLY A 36 5.72 5.73 -28.48
CA GLY A 36 4.89 5.57 -29.69
C GLY A 36 5.02 4.22 -30.38
N ASP A 37 5.86 3.31 -29.91
CA ASP A 37 5.99 1.94 -30.44
C ASP A 37 4.95 1.02 -29.78
N ALA A 38 3.91 0.64 -30.53
CA ALA A 38 2.83 -0.22 -30.03
C ALA A 38 3.31 -1.63 -29.64
N ALA A 39 4.30 -2.19 -30.34
CA ALA A 39 4.85 -3.50 -30.03
C ALA A 39 5.62 -3.45 -28.69
N ARG A 40 6.38 -2.39 -28.47
CA ARG A 40 7.07 -2.14 -27.21
C ARG A 40 6.06 -1.91 -26.07
N ALA A 41 5.00 -1.15 -26.29
CA ALA A 41 3.93 -0.94 -25.29
C ALA A 41 3.32 -2.27 -24.85
N THR A 42 2.98 -3.13 -25.79
CA THR A 42 2.47 -4.48 -25.52
C THR A 42 3.46 -5.32 -24.73
N ALA A 43 4.74 -5.36 -25.14
CA ALA A 43 5.78 -6.13 -24.45
C ALA A 43 6.02 -5.66 -23.02
N LEU A 44 6.01 -4.34 -22.78
CA LEU A 44 6.11 -3.75 -21.43
C LEU A 44 4.89 -4.12 -20.58
N GLY A 45 3.67 -4.02 -21.12
CA GLY A 45 2.44 -4.41 -20.43
C GLY A 45 2.44 -5.88 -20.05
N GLU A 46 2.80 -6.77 -20.98
CA GLU A 46 2.94 -8.20 -20.72
C GLU A 46 3.96 -8.50 -19.60
N ALA A 47 5.10 -7.82 -19.63
CA ALA A 47 6.17 -8.02 -18.65
C ALA A 47 5.72 -7.71 -17.21
N VAL A 48 4.87 -6.70 -17.02
CA VAL A 48 4.36 -6.29 -15.70
C VAL A 48 2.93 -6.77 -15.44
N GLY A 49 2.36 -7.60 -16.32
CA GLY A 49 1.00 -8.12 -16.15
C GLY A 49 -0.07 -7.03 -16.18
N PHE A 50 0.05 -6.08 -17.11
CA PHE A 50 -0.90 -4.98 -17.30
C PHE A 50 -1.44 -4.94 -18.71
N ASP A 51 -2.74 -5.04 -18.86
CA ASP A 51 -3.42 -4.94 -20.15
C ASP A 51 -3.71 -3.47 -20.45
N LEU A 52 -2.91 -2.89 -21.37
CA LEU A 52 -3.08 -1.50 -21.79
C LEU A 52 -4.41 -1.31 -22.52
N ALA A 53 -5.12 -0.24 -22.18
CA ALA A 53 -6.32 0.16 -22.90
C ALA A 53 -5.98 1.01 -24.15
N PRO A 54 -6.88 1.04 -25.16
CA PRO A 54 -6.81 2.03 -26.22
C PRO A 54 -6.82 3.47 -25.69
N GLU A 55 -6.46 4.43 -26.55
CA GLU A 55 -6.41 5.84 -26.21
C GLU A 55 -7.73 6.31 -25.55
N GLY A 56 -7.62 6.96 -24.39
CA GLY A 56 -8.75 7.40 -23.57
C GLY A 56 -9.41 6.35 -22.68
N GLY A 57 -8.95 5.08 -22.75
CA GLY A 57 -9.38 4.02 -21.85
C GLY A 57 -8.47 3.87 -20.62
N GLN A 58 -8.93 3.10 -19.66
CA GLN A 58 -8.14 2.70 -18.49
C GLN A 58 -7.82 1.20 -18.59
N GLY A 59 -6.52 0.86 -18.58
CA GLY A 59 -6.06 -0.52 -18.56
C GLY A 59 -6.31 -1.20 -17.21
N CYS A 60 -5.99 -2.49 -17.13
CA CYS A 60 -6.18 -3.26 -15.90
C CYS A 60 -5.01 -4.20 -15.62
N PHE A 61 -4.76 -4.45 -14.33
CA PHE A 61 -3.78 -5.44 -13.89
C PHE A 61 -4.37 -6.85 -13.94
N ARG A 62 -3.55 -7.79 -14.38
CA ARG A 62 -3.84 -9.22 -14.21
C ARG A 62 -3.65 -9.60 -12.73
N PRO A 63 -4.36 -10.63 -12.23
CA PRO A 63 -4.26 -11.01 -10.80
C PRO A 63 -2.84 -11.37 -10.33
N GLU A 64 -2.00 -11.88 -11.24
CA GLU A 64 -0.60 -12.27 -10.98
C GLU A 64 0.41 -11.15 -11.25
N SER A 65 -0.04 -9.93 -11.52
CA SER A 65 0.85 -8.81 -11.80
C SER A 65 1.84 -8.57 -10.64
N PRO A 66 3.15 -8.48 -10.95
CA PRO A 66 4.15 -8.17 -9.92
C PRO A 66 3.99 -6.77 -9.34
N VAL A 67 3.26 -5.87 -9.99
CA VAL A 67 3.03 -4.50 -9.50
C VAL A 67 2.15 -4.49 -8.24
N ILE A 68 1.27 -5.49 -8.07
CA ILE A 68 0.32 -5.53 -6.96
C ILE A 68 1.00 -5.54 -5.59
N ALA A 69 2.15 -6.20 -5.47
CA ALA A 69 2.84 -6.32 -4.17
C ALA A 69 4.36 -6.04 -4.26
N GLY A 70 4.88 -5.84 -5.48
CA GLY A 70 6.30 -5.62 -5.73
C GLY A 70 6.76 -4.22 -5.34
N THR A 71 8.08 -4.09 -5.14
CA THR A 71 8.73 -2.79 -4.93
C THR A 71 9.09 -2.15 -6.27
N PRO A 72 9.30 -0.80 -6.32
CA PRO A 72 9.76 -0.13 -7.54
C PRO A 72 11.01 -0.74 -8.15
N ASP A 73 11.98 -1.18 -7.35
CA ASP A 73 13.20 -1.83 -7.83
C ASP A 73 12.92 -3.15 -8.55
N GLN A 74 12.00 -3.96 -8.02
CA GLN A 74 11.58 -5.23 -8.64
C GLN A 74 10.90 -4.98 -9.98
N ILE A 75 10.01 -3.98 -10.04
CA ILE A 75 9.31 -3.62 -11.27
C ILE A 75 10.28 -3.02 -12.29
N ALA A 76 11.18 -2.14 -11.88
CA ALA A 76 12.24 -1.59 -12.73
C ALA A 76 13.11 -2.70 -13.33
N ALA A 77 13.53 -3.68 -12.53
CA ALA A 77 14.31 -4.83 -13.01
C ALA A 77 13.58 -5.65 -14.08
N ILE A 78 12.26 -5.78 -13.99
CA ILE A 78 11.42 -6.45 -15.00
C ILE A 78 11.37 -5.61 -16.29
N LEU A 79 11.08 -4.32 -16.18
CA LEU A 79 10.95 -3.41 -17.33
C LEU A 79 12.26 -3.23 -18.08
N LEU A 80 13.40 -3.17 -17.36
CA LEU A 80 14.73 -3.03 -17.97
C LEU A 80 15.08 -4.15 -18.96
N ARG A 81 14.50 -5.33 -18.82
CA ARG A 81 14.70 -6.43 -19.79
C ARG A 81 14.14 -6.09 -21.17
N GLN A 82 13.17 -5.17 -21.23
CA GLN A 82 12.51 -4.70 -22.46
C GLN A 82 13.03 -3.32 -22.89
N LEU A 83 13.90 -2.68 -22.09
CA LEU A 83 14.35 -1.30 -22.24
C LEU A 83 15.90 -1.24 -22.27
N PRO A 84 16.56 -1.75 -23.35
CA PRO A 84 18.02 -1.87 -23.37
C PRO A 84 18.76 -0.53 -23.30
N ASP A 85 18.09 0.56 -23.67
CA ASP A 85 18.68 1.91 -23.66
C ASP A 85 18.48 2.63 -22.31
N TRP A 86 17.80 2.01 -21.34
CA TRP A 86 17.53 2.59 -20.02
C TRP A 86 18.48 2.06 -18.95
N GLN A 87 18.74 2.88 -17.97
CA GLN A 87 19.45 2.52 -16.74
C GLN A 87 18.49 2.52 -15.54
N ALA A 88 18.81 1.73 -14.51
CA ALA A 88 17.95 1.55 -13.34
C ALA A 88 17.62 2.86 -12.61
N GLY A 89 18.64 3.71 -12.34
CA GLY A 89 18.45 4.97 -11.63
C GLY A 89 17.45 5.92 -12.32
N PRO A 90 17.68 6.30 -13.60
CA PRO A 90 16.72 7.11 -14.35
C PRO A 90 15.32 6.52 -14.46
N LEU A 91 15.21 5.19 -14.63
CA LEU A 91 13.90 4.53 -14.67
C LEU A 91 13.18 4.62 -13.33
N LEU A 92 13.85 4.31 -12.22
CA LEU A 92 13.28 4.43 -10.87
C LEU A 92 12.85 5.87 -10.56
N THR A 93 13.66 6.85 -10.95
CA THR A 93 13.29 8.27 -10.79
C THR A 93 12.01 8.59 -11.55
N LEU A 94 11.91 8.17 -12.82
CA LEU A 94 10.69 8.37 -13.62
C LEU A 94 9.48 7.67 -13.00
N MET A 95 9.63 6.41 -12.59
CA MET A 95 8.56 5.62 -11.97
C MET A 95 8.03 6.31 -10.71
N ASN A 96 8.92 6.73 -9.81
CA ASN A 96 8.55 7.39 -8.55
C ASN A 96 7.94 8.78 -8.80
N ASP A 97 8.46 9.56 -9.77
CA ASP A 97 7.88 10.85 -10.14
C ASP A 97 6.46 10.71 -10.71
N ARG A 98 6.19 9.66 -11.49
CA ARG A 98 4.85 9.37 -12.00
C ARG A 98 3.94 8.83 -10.90
N ALA A 99 4.45 7.99 -9.99
CA ALA A 99 3.71 7.49 -8.85
C ALA A 99 3.28 8.64 -7.94
N ALA A 100 4.17 9.55 -7.58
CA ALA A 100 3.85 10.70 -6.71
C ALA A 100 2.74 11.61 -7.25
N ARG A 101 2.48 11.57 -8.55
CA ARG A 101 1.45 12.37 -9.24
C ARG A 101 0.23 11.56 -9.66
N ALA A 102 0.21 10.27 -9.36
CA ALA A 102 -0.90 9.41 -9.70
C ALA A 102 -2.18 9.85 -8.96
N PRO A 103 -3.36 9.75 -9.60
CA PRO A 103 -4.61 10.10 -8.95
C PRO A 103 -4.86 9.22 -7.73
N GLN A 104 -5.51 9.77 -6.72
CA GLN A 104 -5.87 9.05 -5.51
C GLN A 104 -7.39 9.07 -5.32
N ALA A 105 -7.95 7.93 -4.88
CA ALA A 105 -9.30 7.84 -4.37
C ALA A 105 -9.25 7.22 -2.98
N GLU A 106 -9.78 7.91 -1.99
CA GLU A 106 -9.83 7.40 -0.61
C GLU A 106 -10.77 6.19 -0.52
N ALA A 107 -10.35 5.12 0.15
CA ALA A 107 -11.18 3.93 0.38
C ALA A 107 -12.42 4.26 1.24
N VAL A 108 -12.24 5.17 2.20
CA VAL A 108 -13.29 5.77 3.03
C VAL A 108 -12.86 7.21 3.32
N PRO A 109 -13.74 8.13 3.80
CA PRO A 109 -13.32 9.45 4.24
C PRO A 109 -12.22 9.37 5.30
N LEU A 110 -10.95 9.57 4.88
CA LEU A 110 -9.77 9.27 5.72
C LEU A 110 -9.64 10.22 6.90
N ARG A 111 -9.76 11.54 6.68
CA ARG A 111 -9.51 12.51 7.76
C ARG A 111 -10.44 12.32 8.97
N PRO A 112 -11.76 12.13 8.83
CA PRO A 112 -12.64 11.84 9.97
C PRO A 112 -12.23 10.55 10.70
N LEU A 113 -11.98 9.46 9.98
CA LEU A 113 -11.61 8.18 10.56
C LEU A 113 -10.28 8.27 11.34
N LEU A 114 -9.23 8.80 10.71
CA LEU A 114 -7.90 8.90 11.32
C LEU A 114 -7.90 9.85 12.52
N THR A 115 -8.67 10.94 12.46
CA THR A 115 -8.85 11.86 13.62
C THR A 115 -9.51 11.14 14.79
N LEU A 116 -10.53 10.34 14.52
CA LEU A 116 -11.19 9.51 15.53
C LEU A 116 -10.20 8.52 16.18
N LEU A 117 -9.43 7.76 15.36
CA LEU A 117 -8.46 6.79 15.85
C LEU A 117 -7.37 7.45 16.70
N ARG A 118 -6.89 8.62 16.30
CA ARG A 118 -5.97 9.42 17.13
C ARG A 118 -6.61 9.90 18.43
N GLY A 119 -7.89 10.27 18.39
CA GLY A 119 -8.67 10.64 19.57
C GLY A 119 -8.80 9.51 20.60
N LEU A 120 -8.70 8.26 20.15
CA LEU A 120 -8.62 7.07 21.03
C LEU A 120 -7.21 6.86 21.64
N GLY A 121 -6.25 7.73 21.35
CA GLY A 121 -4.87 7.64 21.85
C GLY A 121 -3.95 6.73 21.04
N LEU A 122 -4.38 6.27 19.86
CA LEU A 122 -3.61 5.37 19.02
C LEU A 122 -2.48 6.10 18.26
N ARG A 123 -1.30 5.45 18.19
CA ARG A 123 -0.25 5.83 17.25
C ARG A 123 -0.58 5.29 15.88
N LEU A 124 -0.45 6.12 14.84
CA LEU A 124 -0.78 5.75 13.48
C LEU A 124 0.46 5.79 12.58
N GLY A 125 0.66 4.75 11.79
CA GLY A 125 1.73 4.70 10.79
C GLY A 125 1.24 4.16 9.47
N VAL A 126 2.05 4.39 8.43
CA VAL A 126 1.89 3.80 7.10
C VAL A 126 3.13 2.96 6.78
N MET A 127 2.92 1.74 6.27
CA MET A 127 3.96 0.90 5.69
C MET A 127 3.53 0.41 4.31
N THR A 128 4.24 0.82 3.28
CA THR A 128 3.95 0.45 1.89
C THR A 128 5.16 -0.16 1.19
N ASN A 129 4.93 -1.03 0.21
CA ASN A 129 5.96 -1.51 -0.71
C ASN A 129 6.25 -0.51 -1.85
N ASP A 130 5.50 0.58 -1.93
CA ASP A 130 5.86 1.76 -2.73
C ASP A 130 7.04 2.52 -2.07
N ALA A 131 7.66 3.45 -2.80
CA ALA A 131 8.69 4.33 -2.24
C ALA A 131 8.08 5.36 -1.28
N GLU A 132 8.89 5.84 -0.32
CA GLU A 132 8.43 6.80 0.70
C GLU A 132 7.98 8.13 0.11
N VAL A 133 8.68 8.63 -0.91
CA VAL A 133 8.35 9.93 -1.54
C VAL A 133 6.95 9.94 -2.17
N PRO A 134 6.57 8.99 -3.05
CA PRO A 134 5.20 8.87 -3.54
C PRO A 134 4.18 8.68 -2.40
N ALA A 135 4.48 7.84 -1.41
CA ALA A 135 3.58 7.60 -0.30
C ALA A 135 3.25 8.91 0.46
N ARG A 136 4.26 9.71 0.77
CA ARG A 136 4.08 11.02 1.41
C ARG A 136 3.30 12.00 0.53
N ALA A 137 3.55 11.99 -0.79
CA ALA A 137 2.81 12.84 -1.74
C ALA A 137 1.31 12.50 -1.74
N HIS A 138 0.95 11.22 -1.74
CA HIS A 138 -0.43 10.75 -1.69
C HIS A 138 -1.13 11.16 -0.40
N LEU A 139 -0.48 10.97 0.77
CA LEU A 139 -1.03 11.39 2.06
C LEU A 139 -1.20 12.92 2.15
N ALA A 140 -0.28 13.69 1.56
CA ALA A 140 -0.38 15.13 1.51
C ALA A 140 -1.53 15.59 0.61
N ALA A 141 -1.71 14.98 -0.55
CA ALA A 141 -2.82 15.27 -1.46
C ALA A 141 -4.19 14.98 -0.83
N ALA A 142 -4.30 13.90 -0.03
CA ALA A 142 -5.49 13.59 0.77
C ALA A 142 -5.64 14.48 2.02
N GLY A 143 -4.66 15.33 2.33
CA GLY A 143 -4.70 16.22 3.49
C GLY A 143 -4.64 15.49 4.83
N VAL A 144 -3.97 14.33 4.92
CA VAL A 144 -3.94 13.49 6.14
C VAL A 144 -2.53 13.23 6.69
N SER A 145 -1.49 13.84 6.12
CA SER A 145 -0.09 13.62 6.52
C SER A 145 0.16 13.91 8.01
N ASP A 146 -0.53 14.90 8.57
CA ASP A 146 -0.42 15.34 9.95
C ASP A 146 -1.00 14.34 10.97
N LEU A 147 -1.73 13.34 10.50
CA LEU A 147 -2.36 12.31 11.33
C LEU A 147 -1.50 11.06 11.52
N PHE A 148 -0.41 10.93 10.77
CA PHE A 148 0.51 9.80 10.89
C PHE A 148 1.79 10.17 11.62
N ASP A 149 2.17 9.34 12.58
CA ASP A 149 3.40 9.50 13.36
C ASP A 149 4.63 9.02 12.55
N MET A 150 4.45 8.06 11.63
CA MET A 150 5.54 7.52 10.79
C MET A 150 5.01 7.04 9.43
N VAL A 151 5.78 7.25 8.38
CA VAL A 151 5.53 6.73 7.03
C VAL A 151 6.79 5.99 6.59
N ILE A 152 6.63 4.72 6.21
CA ILE A 152 7.70 3.83 5.78
C ILE A 152 7.41 3.35 4.37
N GLY A 153 8.29 3.66 3.42
CA GLY A 153 8.35 3.04 2.10
C GLY A 153 9.36 1.90 2.08
N CYS A 154 9.40 1.14 1.01
CA CYS A 154 10.38 0.06 0.83
C CYS A 154 11.84 0.56 0.82
N ASP A 155 12.04 1.85 0.50
CA ASP A 155 13.33 2.53 0.42
C ASP A 155 13.71 3.29 1.71
N SER A 156 12.91 3.20 2.79
CA SER A 156 13.18 3.86 4.08
C SER A 156 14.28 3.17 4.92
N GLY A 157 14.95 2.15 4.38
CA GLY A 157 16.06 1.47 5.06
C GLY A 157 15.66 0.34 6.01
N HIS A 158 14.38 -0.06 6.02
CA HIS A 158 13.86 -1.12 6.89
C HIS A 158 13.44 -2.38 6.12
N GLY A 159 13.56 -2.40 4.78
CA GLY A 159 13.09 -3.48 3.92
C GLY A 159 11.62 -3.33 3.51
N ALA A 160 11.03 -4.41 2.99
CA ALA A 160 9.70 -4.42 2.39
C ALA A 160 8.88 -5.62 2.88
N LYS A 161 7.55 -5.49 2.93
CA LYS A 161 6.65 -6.61 3.22
C LYS A 161 6.83 -7.73 2.18
N PRO A 162 6.85 -9.01 2.54
CA PRO A 162 6.36 -9.59 3.80
C PRO A 162 7.40 -9.67 4.93
N ASP A 163 8.59 -9.04 4.82
CA ASP A 163 9.55 -8.99 5.92
C ASP A 163 8.94 -8.21 7.10
N PRO A 164 9.03 -8.69 8.36
CA PRO A 164 8.52 -7.99 9.53
C PRO A 164 9.36 -6.75 9.94
N ALA A 165 10.58 -6.60 9.45
CA ALA A 165 11.51 -5.57 9.91
C ALA A 165 10.94 -4.13 9.83
N PRO A 166 10.27 -3.68 8.74
CA PRO A 166 9.67 -2.35 8.72
C PRO A 166 8.55 -2.16 9.76
N LEU A 167 7.80 -3.22 10.06
CA LEU A 167 6.73 -3.18 11.06
C LEU A 167 7.31 -3.06 12.47
N LEU A 168 8.38 -3.82 12.76
CA LEU A 168 9.12 -3.74 14.01
C LEU A 168 9.79 -2.38 14.20
N ALA A 169 10.27 -1.76 13.10
CA ALA A 169 10.82 -0.40 13.14
C ALA A 169 9.76 0.63 13.59
N PHE A 170 8.51 0.52 13.12
CA PHE A 170 7.42 1.35 13.60
C PHE A 170 7.17 1.14 15.09
N ALA A 171 7.01 -0.10 15.55
CA ALA A 171 6.76 -0.40 16.96
C ALA A 171 7.88 0.16 17.85
N GLN A 172 9.14 -0.02 17.45
CA GLN A 172 10.30 0.51 18.15
C GLN A 172 10.30 2.04 18.21
N ALA A 173 10.06 2.71 17.08
CA ALA A 173 10.04 4.16 16.99
C ALA A 173 8.94 4.78 17.86
N MET A 174 7.80 4.10 17.99
CA MET A 174 6.68 4.53 18.83
C MET A 174 6.81 4.09 20.30
N GLY A 175 7.82 3.29 20.64
CA GLY A 175 7.98 2.74 21.99
C GLY A 175 6.88 1.75 22.38
N LEU A 176 6.33 1.01 21.40
CA LEU A 176 5.23 0.07 21.58
C LEU A 176 5.73 -1.38 21.58
N ASP A 177 5.06 -2.23 22.37
CA ASP A 177 5.16 -3.67 22.19
C ASP A 177 4.48 -4.04 20.86
N PRO A 178 5.14 -4.81 19.97
CA PRO A 178 4.50 -5.29 18.73
C PRO A 178 3.14 -5.95 18.96
N ALA A 179 2.94 -6.66 20.06
CA ALA A 179 1.65 -7.27 20.43
C ALA A 179 0.54 -6.24 20.71
N SER A 180 0.87 -4.97 20.89
CA SER A 180 -0.08 -3.86 21.01
C SER A 180 -0.29 -3.07 19.72
N VAL A 181 0.30 -3.51 18.61
CA VAL A 181 0.14 -2.90 17.29
C VAL A 181 -0.75 -3.77 16.41
N VAL A 182 -1.56 -3.13 15.59
CA VAL A 182 -2.41 -3.81 14.59
C VAL A 182 -1.86 -3.48 13.21
N MET A 183 -1.48 -4.49 12.43
CA MET A 183 -1.23 -4.35 10.99
C MET A 183 -2.55 -4.47 10.23
N VAL A 184 -2.88 -3.46 9.44
CA VAL A 184 -4.08 -3.41 8.61
C VAL A 184 -3.67 -3.37 7.15
N GLY A 185 -4.15 -4.31 6.35
CA GLY A 185 -3.81 -4.39 4.93
C GLY A 185 -4.77 -5.23 4.12
N ASP A 186 -4.72 -5.11 2.80
CA ASP A 186 -5.58 -5.82 1.86
C ASP A 186 -4.93 -7.07 1.26
N SER A 187 -3.66 -7.34 1.58
CA SER A 187 -2.88 -8.40 0.96
C SER A 187 -2.31 -9.42 1.95
N ARG A 188 -1.97 -10.60 1.43
CA ARG A 188 -1.25 -11.62 2.22
C ARG A 188 0.12 -11.14 2.68
N HIS A 189 0.77 -10.21 1.95
CA HIS A 189 2.08 -9.66 2.33
C HIS A 189 1.99 -8.87 3.64
N ASP A 190 0.94 -8.08 3.80
CA ASP A 190 0.65 -7.32 5.02
C ASP A 190 0.45 -8.23 6.21
N LEU A 191 -0.43 -9.21 6.04
CA LEU A 191 -0.81 -10.10 7.12
C LEU A 191 0.34 -11.05 7.51
N HIS A 192 1.14 -11.52 6.55
CA HIS A 192 2.35 -12.28 6.85
C HIS A 192 3.37 -11.44 7.62
N ALA A 193 3.64 -10.20 7.18
CA ALA A 193 4.53 -9.29 7.89
C ALA A 193 4.04 -9.01 9.31
N GLY A 194 2.74 -8.71 9.48
CA GLY A 194 2.12 -8.48 10.79
C GLY A 194 2.26 -9.69 11.73
N ARG A 195 1.93 -10.88 11.23
CA ARG A 195 2.08 -12.12 11.99
C ARG A 195 3.53 -12.40 12.38
N ALA A 196 4.46 -12.23 11.44
CA ALA A 196 5.88 -12.42 11.69
C ALA A 196 6.45 -11.40 12.69
N ALA A 197 5.88 -10.18 12.74
CA ALA A 197 6.22 -9.16 13.72
C ALA A 197 5.57 -9.38 15.10
N GLY A 198 4.67 -10.36 15.24
CA GLY A 198 3.92 -10.59 16.49
C GLY A 198 2.77 -9.61 16.71
N MET A 199 2.32 -8.92 15.67
CA MET A 199 1.20 -7.97 15.69
C MET A 199 -0.14 -8.68 15.49
N ALA A 200 -1.23 -8.04 15.94
CA ALA A 200 -2.56 -8.40 15.46
C ALA A 200 -2.72 -8.00 13.99
N THR A 201 -3.52 -8.76 13.24
CA THR A 201 -3.67 -8.57 11.79
C THR A 201 -5.13 -8.40 11.39
N VAL A 202 -5.42 -7.35 10.65
CA VAL A 202 -6.76 -7.09 10.10
C VAL A 202 -6.66 -7.00 8.58
N GLY A 203 -7.40 -7.89 7.90
CA GLY A 203 -7.55 -7.84 6.47
C GLY A 203 -8.70 -6.91 6.06
N VAL A 204 -8.54 -6.15 4.99
CA VAL A 204 -9.62 -5.35 4.39
C VAL A 204 -9.88 -5.77 2.94
N LEU A 205 -11.14 -5.66 2.49
CA LEU A 205 -11.59 -6.12 1.18
C LEU A 205 -11.64 -4.97 0.14
N THR A 206 -10.94 -3.88 0.41
CA THR A 206 -10.83 -2.72 -0.50
C THR A 206 -9.72 -2.88 -1.54
N GLY A 207 -8.91 -3.93 -1.45
CA GLY A 207 -7.92 -4.29 -2.45
C GLY A 207 -8.34 -5.46 -3.34
N LEU A 208 -7.36 -6.19 -3.84
CA LEU A 208 -7.60 -7.27 -4.81
C LEU A 208 -7.87 -8.64 -4.18
N ALA A 209 -7.37 -8.87 -2.97
CA ALA A 209 -7.57 -10.14 -2.28
C ALA A 209 -9.00 -10.29 -1.74
N LYS A 210 -9.44 -11.54 -1.66
CA LYS A 210 -10.78 -11.89 -1.19
C LYS A 210 -10.72 -12.52 0.20
N THR A 211 -11.87 -12.65 0.85
CA THR A 211 -11.97 -13.27 2.20
C THR A 211 -11.21 -14.60 2.32
N PRO A 212 -11.30 -15.57 1.37
CA PRO A 212 -10.55 -16.82 1.50
C PRO A 212 -9.03 -16.65 1.48
N ASP A 213 -8.52 -15.58 0.88
CA ASP A 213 -7.09 -15.29 0.81
C ASP A 213 -6.56 -14.70 2.12
N LEU A 214 -7.38 -13.88 2.80
CA LEU A 214 -7.00 -13.13 3.99
C LEU A 214 -7.34 -13.85 5.30
N ALA A 215 -8.51 -14.51 5.36
CA ALA A 215 -9.03 -15.12 6.58
C ALA A 215 -8.06 -16.09 7.29
N PRO A 216 -7.22 -16.90 6.59
CA PRO A 216 -6.26 -17.77 7.26
C PRO A 216 -5.15 -17.04 8.03
N LEU A 217 -4.95 -15.75 7.72
CA LEU A 217 -3.85 -14.92 8.24
C LEU A 217 -4.35 -13.75 9.11
N ALA A 218 -5.64 -13.43 9.05
CA ALA A 218 -6.23 -12.28 9.73
C ALA A 218 -6.90 -12.68 11.05
N ASP A 219 -6.82 -11.82 12.06
CA ASP A 219 -7.65 -11.91 13.27
C ASP A 219 -9.07 -11.40 13.01
N ALA A 220 -9.25 -10.59 11.97
CA ALA A 220 -10.54 -10.18 11.41
C ALA A 220 -10.38 -9.81 9.93
N VAL A 221 -11.44 -10.01 9.15
CA VAL A 221 -11.56 -9.50 7.78
C VAL A 221 -12.75 -8.55 7.75
N LEU A 222 -12.47 -7.29 7.37
CA LEU A 222 -13.44 -6.20 7.32
C LEU A 222 -13.71 -5.80 5.87
N SER A 223 -14.86 -5.19 5.59
CA SER A 223 -15.14 -4.67 4.24
C SER A 223 -14.17 -3.54 3.86
N ASP A 224 -13.90 -2.66 4.82
CA ASP A 224 -13.00 -1.52 4.70
C ASP A 224 -12.52 -1.06 6.08
N ILE A 225 -11.60 -0.09 6.12
CA ILE A 225 -11.04 0.46 7.35
C ILE A 225 -12.05 1.26 8.20
N GLY A 226 -13.19 1.66 7.64
CA GLY A 226 -14.25 2.36 8.39
C GLY A 226 -14.88 1.50 9.48
N GLN A 227 -14.72 0.17 9.42
CA GLN A 227 -15.19 -0.77 10.45
C GLN A 227 -14.19 -0.95 11.62
N LEU A 228 -12.99 -0.36 11.52
CA LEU A 228 -11.97 -0.46 12.58
C LEU A 228 -12.45 0.05 13.95
N PRO A 229 -13.17 1.16 14.08
CA PRO A 229 -13.62 1.64 15.40
C PRO A 229 -14.49 0.60 16.13
N GLU A 230 -15.41 -0.05 15.44
CA GLU A 230 -16.27 -1.11 16.02
C GLU A 230 -15.42 -2.33 16.43
N TRP A 231 -14.52 -2.78 15.57
CA TRP A 231 -13.64 -3.90 15.86
C TRP A 231 -12.71 -3.62 17.05
N LEU A 232 -12.18 -2.40 17.17
CA LEU A 232 -11.33 -1.94 18.27
C LEU A 232 -12.10 -1.85 19.61
N ALA A 233 -13.36 -1.42 19.57
CA ALA A 233 -14.22 -1.39 20.77
C ALA A 233 -14.38 -2.78 21.37
N GLY A 234 -14.50 -3.82 20.54
CA GLY A 234 -14.50 -5.22 20.97
C GLY A 234 -13.18 -5.69 21.61
N ARG A 235 -12.11 -4.87 21.54
CA ARG A 235 -10.76 -5.15 22.09
C ARG A 235 -10.36 -4.23 23.24
N GLY A 236 -11.33 -3.57 23.86
CA GLY A 236 -11.14 -2.78 25.09
C GLY A 236 -10.84 -1.30 24.86
N LEU A 237 -10.96 -0.80 23.64
CA LEU A 237 -10.95 0.64 23.38
C LEU A 237 -12.38 1.23 23.56
N PRO A 238 -12.49 2.53 23.93
CA PRO A 238 -13.79 3.19 24.03
C PRO A 238 -14.55 3.14 22.68
N GLN A 239 -15.88 3.01 22.75
CA GLN A 239 -16.70 3.22 21.57
C GLN A 239 -16.61 4.68 21.14
N ALA A 240 -16.49 4.89 19.84
CA ALA A 240 -16.60 6.22 19.26
C ALA A 240 -18.02 6.73 19.49
N GLY A 241 -18.17 7.82 20.22
CA GLY A 241 -19.45 8.49 20.48
C GLY A 241 -19.98 9.23 19.25
#